data_4fd1b20c8f28125eed93fabfbf430ba2
#
_entry.id   4fd1b20c8f28125eed93fabfbf430ba2
#
_cell.length_a   1.000
_cell.length_b   1.000
_cell.length_c   1.000
_cell.angle_alpha   90.00
_cell.angle_beta   90.00
_cell.angle_gamma   90.00
#
_symmetry.space_group_name_H-M   'P 1'
#
loop_
_entity.id
_entity.type
_entity.pdbx_description
1 polymer ?
#
loop_
_entity_poly.entity_id
_entity_poly.type
_entity_poly.pdbx_seq_one_letter_code
_entity_poly.pdbx_strand_id
1 'polypeptide(L)'
;MYFMNICTWDPKDEKKVRERREKWEWPGKVKVIFEFLDLQGCRVINVIDTDERGLISSRSDWIDILKFETFPVYPIGNTKKILV
;
A
#
# COMPACT_ATOMS: atom_id res chain seq x y z
N MET A 1 -11.67 -4.84 5.96
CA MET A 1 -10.70 -4.28 6.92
C MET A 1 -9.74 -3.37 6.18
N TYR A 2 -9.41 -2.23 6.77
CA TYR A 2 -8.51 -1.26 6.15
C TYR A 2 -7.10 -1.46 6.65
N PHE A 3 -6.15 -1.42 5.71
CA PHE A 3 -4.72 -1.46 6.02
C PHE A 3 -4.04 -0.26 5.39
N MET A 4 -3.17 0.36 6.16
CA MET A 4 -2.23 1.34 5.61
C MET A 4 -0.93 0.63 5.26
N ASN A 5 -0.43 0.91 4.08
CA ASN A 5 0.87 0.45 3.62
C ASN A 5 1.79 1.64 3.38
N ILE A 6 2.98 1.55 3.92
CA ILE A 6 4.08 2.44 3.59
C ILE A 6 5.13 1.57 2.91
N CYS A 7 5.30 1.78 1.61
CA CYS A 7 6.16 0.98 0.76
C CYS A 7 7.37 1.79 0.36
N THR A 8 8.56 1.28 0.63
CA THR A 8 9.81 1.96 0.29
C THR A 8 10.72 1.03 -0.50
N TRP A 9 11.62 1.62 -1.27
CA TRP A 9 12.61 0.87 -2.04
C TRP A 9 13.91 1.63 -2.15
N ASP A 10 14.96 0.91 -2.50
CA ASP A 10 16.28 1.50 -2.71
C ASP A 10 16.26 2.33 -4.01
N PRO A 11 16.89 3.52 -4.04
CA PRO A 11 16.96 4.34 -5.25
C PRO A 11 17.49 3.60 -6.48
N LYS A 12 18.38 2.64 -6.30
CA LYS A 12 18.89 1.82 -7.42
C LYS A 12 17.80 1.00 -8.11
N ASP A 13 16.70 0.72 -7.42
CA ASP A 13 15.58 -0.08 -7.91
C ASP A 13 14.44 0.77 -8.49
N GLU A 14 14.59 2.09 -8.51
CA GLU A 14 13.54 3.03 -8.91
C GLU A 14 12.96 2.69 -10.29
N LYS A 15 13.81 2.47 -11.28
CA LYS A 15 13.37 2.15 -12.63
C LYS A 15 12.60 0.83 -12.67
N LYS A 16 13.10 -0.18 -11.96
CA LYS A 16 12.47 -1.50 -11.90
C LYS A 16 11.10 -1.43 -11.24
N VAL A 17 10.97 -0.66 -10.16
CA VAL A 17 9.70 -0.46 -9.48
C VAL A 17 8.68 0.19 -10.40
N ARG A 18 9.06 1.25 -11.11
CA ARG A 18 8.17 1.94 -12.05
C ARG A 18 7.71 1.05 -13.18
N GLU A 19 8.63 0.33 -13.79
CA GLU A 19 8.30 -0.57 -14.90
C GLU A 19 7.36 -1.68 -14.47
N ARG A 20 7.59 -2.26 -13.29
CA ARG A 20 6.71 -3.29 -12.76
C ARG A 20 5.33 -2.73 -12.45
N ARG A 21 5.26 -1.54 -11.82
CA ARG A 21 4.00 -0.90 -11.46
C ARG A 21 3.11 -0.62 -12.67
N GLU A 22 3.68 -0.25 -13.78
CA GLU A 22 2.93 0.01 -15.03
C GLU A 22 2.18 -1.22 -15.53
N LYS A 23 2.72 -2.42 -15.29
CA LYS A 23 2.17 -3.68 -15.78
C LYS A 23 1.39 -4.44 -14.73
N TRP A 24 1.52 -4.06 -13.46
CA TRP A 24 0.91 -4.77 -12.36
C TRP A 24 -0.49 -4.24 -12.08
N GLU A 25 -1.40 -5.15 -11.75
CA GLU A 25 -2.75 -4.81 -11.34
C GLU A 25 -3.00 -5.33 -9.92
N TRP A 26 -3.76 -4.57 -9.16
CA TRP A 26 -4.19 -4.99 -7.84
C TRP A 26 -5.01 -6.28 -7.93
N PRO A 27 -4.84 -7.22 -7.00
CA PRO A 27 -5.73 -8.39 -6.91
C PRO A 27 -7.18 -7.97 -6.82
N GLY A 28 -8.09 -8.76 -7.41
CA GLY A 28 -9.50 -8.40 -7.51
C GLY A 28 -10.24 -8.23 -6.19
N LYS A 29 -9.70 -8.79 -5.10
CA LYS A 29 -10.28 -8.66 -3.76
C LYS A 29 -9.82 -7.42 -3.00
N VAL A 30 -8.95 -6.62 -3.60
CA VAL A 30 -8.38 -5.44 -2.96
C VAL A 30 -9.03 -4.19 -3.51
N LYS A 31 -9.64 -3.41 -2.63
CA LYS A 31 -10.17 -2.08 -2.97
C LYS A 31 -9.17 -1.04 -2.50
N VAL A 32 -8.65 -0.27 -3.43
CA VAL A 32 -7.71 0.82 -3.10
C VAL A 32 -8.53 2.05 -2.72
N ILE A 33 -8.33 2.53 -1.49
CA ILE A 33 -9.01 3.73 -0.99
C ILE A 33 -8.28 4.98 -1.46
N PHE A 34 -6.95 4.99 -1.28
CA PHE A 34 -6.09 6.00 -1.89
C PHE A 34 -4.69 5.43 -2.06
N GLU A 35 -3.94 6.04 -2.96
CA GLU A 35 -2.54 5.72 -3.20
C GLU A 35 -1.80 6.99 -3.59
N PHE A 36 -0.72 7.31 -2.89
CA PHE A 36 0.10 8.48 -3.14
C PHE A 36 1.56 8.10 -3.32
N LEU A 37 2.19 8.72 -4.32
CA LEU A 37 3.63 8.66 -4.48
C LEU A 37 4.26 9.84 -3.73
N ASP A 38 5.27 9.56 -2.91
CA ASP A 38 6.08 10.60 -2.29
C ASP A 38 6.89 11.30 -3.40
N LEU A 39 6.72 12.61 -3.53
CA LEU A 39 7.44 13.39 -4.55
C LEU A 39 8.94 13.44 -4.32
N GLN A 40 9.41 13.09 -3.14
CA GLN A 40 10.83 12.92 -2.87
C GLN A 40 11.38 11.60 -3.41
N GLY A 41 10.49 10.71 -3.84
CA GLY A 41 10.84 9.43 -4.46
C GLY A 41 10.96 8.27 -3.50
N CYS A 42 10.97 7.08 -4.06
CA CYS A 42 11.24 5.81 -3.37
C CYS A 42 10.28 5.46 -2.24
N ARG A 43 9.09 6.03 -2.23
CA ARG A 43 8.05 5.72 -1.25
C ARG A 43 6.66 5.92 -1.83
N VAL A 44 5.78 4.95 -1.55
CA VAL A 44 4.35 5.01 -1.83
C VAL A 44 3.60 4.76 -0.54
N ILE A 45 2.53 5.49 -0.33
CA ILE A 45 1.64 5.34 0.80
C ILE A 45 0.25 5.03 0.25
N ASN A 46 -0.37 3.96 0.73
CA ASN A 46 -1.74 3.66 0.34
C ASN A 46 -2.56 3.12 1.50
N VAL A 47 -3.87 3.21 1.35
CA VAL A 47 -4.82 2.50 2.21
C VAL A 47 -5.65 1.61 1.31
N ILE A 48 -5.76 0.35 1.69
CA ILE A 48 -6.54 -0.64 0.99
C ILE A 48 -7.59 -1.24 1.92
N ASP A 49 -8.72 -1.62 1.34
CA ASP A 49 -9.75 -2.38 2.03
C ASP A 49 -9.74 -3.80 1.48
N THR A 50 -9.41 -4.75 2.33
CA THR A 50 -9.29 -6.15 1.95
C THR A 50 -9.30 -7.05 3.19
N ASP A 51 -9.31 -8.35 2.96
CA ASP A 51 -9.05 -9.36 3.98
C ASP A 51 -7.56 -9.73 4.02
N GLU A 52 -7.21 -10.66 4.90
CA GLU A 52 -5.83 -11.12 5.05
C GLU A 52 -5.27 -11.72 3.76
N ARG A 53 -6.10 -12.45 3.01
CA ARG A 53 -5.67 -13.07 1.75
C ARG A 53 -5.35 -12.04 0.68
N GLY A 54 -6.19 -11.02 0.56
CA GLY A 54 -5.95 -9.91 -0.36
C GLY A 54 -4.68 -9.14 -0.01
N LEU A 55 -4.45 -8.93 1.28
CA LEU A 55 -3.24 -8.27 1.76
C LEU A 55 -1.99 -9.08 1.38
N ILE A 56 -2.00 -10.37 1.65
CA ILE A 56 -0.87 -11.25 1.31
C ILE A 56 -0.64 -11.28 -0.19
N SER A 57 -1.71 -11.43 -0.99
CA SER A 57 -1.60 -11.44 -2.45
C SER A 57 -1.01 -10.16 -3.00
N SER A 58 -1.43 -9.00 -2.49
CA SER A 58 -0.92 -7.72 -2.98
C SER A 58 0.56 -7.53 -2.66
N ARG A 59 1.03 -8.09 -1.54
CA ARG A 59 2.42 -7.98 -1.12
C ARG A 59 3.34 -8.96 -1.84
N SER A 60 2.86 -10.16 -2.14
CA SER A 60 3.71 -11.24 -2.65
C SER A 60 4.41 -10.91 -3.95
N ASP A 61 3.80 -10.08 -4.80
CA ASP A 61 4.40 -9.66 -6.08
C ASP A 61 5.50 -8.61 -5.92
N TRP A 62 5.68 -8.06 -4.71
CA TRP A 62 6.56 -6.94 -4.45
C TRP A 62 7.58 -7.18 -3.36
N ILE A 63 7.48 -8.30 -2.65
CA ILE A 63 8.29 -8.57 -1.46
C ILE A 63 9.78 -8.66 -1.75
N ASP A 64 10.15 -8.93 -3.00
CA ASP A 64 11.54 -9.01 -3.43
C ASP A 64 12.23 -7.64 -3.54
N ILE A 65 11.46 -6.58 -3.72
CA ILE A 65 12.00 -5.26 -4.06
C ILE A 65 11.54 -4.14 -3.12
N LEU A 66 10.34 -4.28 -2.54
CA LEU A 66 9.80 -3.28 -1.62
C LEU A 66 9.98 -3.70 -0.17
N LYS A 67 10.20 -2.71 0.68
CA LYS A 67 10.01 -2.83 2.12
C LYS A 67 8.62 -2.33 2.46
N PHE A 68 7.92 -3.08 3.30
CA PHE A 68 6.57 -2.75 3.71
C PHE A 68 6.51 -2.43 5.20
N GLU A 69 5.83 -1.35 5.51
CA GLU A 69 5.29 -1.12 6.84
C GLU A 69 3.77 -1.13 6.68
N THR A 70 3.13 -2.13 7.29
CA THR A 70 1.69 -2.35 7.13
C THR A 70 1.03 -2.48 8.49
N PHE A 71 -0.05 -1.76 8.69
CA PHE A 71 -0.82 -1.83 9.92
C PHE A 71 -2.30 -1.59 9.65
N PRO A 72 -3.19 -2.21 10.45
CA PRO A 72 -4.61 -1.96 10.32
C PRO A 72 -4.97 -0.55 10.76
N VAL A 73 -5.93 0.06 10.06
CA VAL A 73 -6.42 1.39 10.39
C VAL A 73 -7.95 1.38 10.43
N TYR A 74 -8.50 2.33 11.14
CA TYR A 74 -9.95 2.49 11.25
C TYR A 74 -10.34 3.90 10.79
N PRO A 75 -11.29 4.02 9.84
CA PRO A 75 -11.72 5.33 9.37
C PRO A 75 -12.62 6.00 10.44
N ILE A 76 -12.12 7.02 11.07
CA ILE A 76 -12.91 7.76 12.05
C ILE A 76 -13.74 8.88 11.42
N GLY A 77 -13.34 9.34 10.23
CA GLY A 77 -14.07 10.40 9.54
C GLY A 77 -14.29 11.61 10.42
N ASN A 78 -15.57 11.99 10.58
CA ASN A 78 -15.97 13.09 11.46
C ASN A 78 -16.36 12.62 12.88
N THR A 79 -16.03 11.41 13.25
CA THR A 79 -16.46 10.78 14.49
C THR A 79 -15.50 11.10 15.62
N LYS A 80 -15.72 12.18 16.32
CA LYS A 80 -14.90 12.55 17.48
C LYS A 80 -15.04 11.58 18.66
N LYS A 81 -16.16 10.87 18.73
CA LYS A 81 -16.49 9.98 19.86
C LYS A 81 -15.55 8.79 20.00
N ILE A 82 -14.90 8.36 18.93
CA ILE A 82 -13.99 7.22 18.96
C ILE A 82 -12.70 7.55 19.71
N LEU A 83 -12.33 8.83 19.74
CA LEU A 83 -11.08 9.29 20.35
C LEU A 83 -11.27 9.77 21.80
N VAL A 84 -12.47 9.74 22.31
CA VAL A 84 -12.79 10.26 23.63
C VAL A 84 -12.94 9.15 24.68
#